data_c0a459e60135d5f14e2fe8e51f77537b
#
_entry.id   c0a459e60135d5f14e2fe8e51f77537b
#
_cell.length_a   1.000
_cell.length_b   1.000
_cell.length_c   1.000
_cell.angle_alpha   90.00
_cell.angle_beta   90.00
_cell.angle_gamma   90.00
#
_symmetry.space_group_name_H-M   'P 1'
#
loop_
_entity.id
_entity.type
_entity.pdbx_description
1 polymer ?
#
loop_
_entity_poly.entity_id
_entity_poly.type
_entity_poly.pdbx_seq_one_letter_code
_entity_poly.pdbx_strand_id
1 'polypeptide(L)'
;MLLLPSGLFSQSAYADGAAPQLAYVAGAAQGVSIINIAQQRVTGTIAVAGNPRTVLLSLDGHALFVTQPALGRVAVINAKTGQTICMANLPGQPSLLALSLDATVLYAAGRGDTSVRALDPVTCAVQRTFETHEPVYGLAVTASTASDATPSTPNQLWITGNTALTIYDANGQPLGSVAIAGGPQDISIPGGFTAYVTTRQGTVVAVDLSSRQVVRTLLSGGQFGPMDYDANTGEVYVPDRQHNQLDVLEPVTAGTTVMPPEPGRIIRLSSSPQSVAITSDGQLGFVALSNGQVLMLDVPGRRIVTSIAVGGTPHFIITGLYPPVNGPTSTPQQTATPPSSAIPISRFLLIVAAVLAGVVLLGTLWLFWRYYQKWIAGQRSAHKRF
;
A
#
# COMPACT_ATOMS: atom_id res chain seq x y z
N MET A 1 18.87 37.09 12.13
CA MET A 1 19.12 35.88 11.35
C MET A 1 18.25 34.80 11.98
N LEU A 2 16.99 34.65 11.46
CA LEU A 2 16.02 33.68 11.97
C LEU A 2 16.20 32.38 11.15
N LEU A 3 16.58 31.31 11.81
CA LEU A 3 16.62 29.96 11.28
C LEU A 3 15.17 29.40 11.35
N LEU A 4 14.57 29.19 10.16
CA LEU A 4 13.34 28.44 10.01
C LEU A 4 13.66 26.93 10.13
N PRO A 5 12.89 26.13 10.88
CA PRO A 5 13.08 24.71 10.90
C PRO A 5 12.62 24.12 9.57
N SER A 6 13.52 23.42 8.88
CA SER A 6 13.20 22.56 7.73
C SER A 6 12.30 21.42 8.20
N GLY A 7 11.02 21.47 7.82
CA GLY A 7 10.08 20.40 8.04
C GLY A 7 10.53 19.15 7.27
N LEU A 8 10.84 18.10 7.99
CA LEU A 8 10.98 16.75 7.47
C LEU A 8 9.61 16.29 7.00
N PHE A 9 9.36 16.35 5.70
CA PHE A 9 8.25 15.62 5.09
C PHE A 9 8.59 14.13 5.16
N SER A 10 8.02 13.42 6.12
CA SER A 10 7.96 11.96 6.08
C SER A 10 7.09 11.59 4.87
N GLN A 11 7.70 11.09 3.81
CA GLN A 11 6.96 10.43 2.75
C GLN A 11 6.41 9.14 3.34
N SER A 12 5.10 9.09 3.51
CA SER A 12 4.39 7.86 3.82
C SER A 12 4.64 6.89 2.66
N ALA A 13 5.22 5.74 2.94
CA ALA A 13 5.22 4.62 2.01
C ALA A 13 3.74 4.24 1.81
N TYR A 14 3.21 4.48 0.63
CA TYR A 14 1.87 4.05 0.28
C TYR A 14 1.92 2.55 -0.02
N ALA A 15 1.47 1.75 0.93
CA ALA A 15 0.95 0.42 0.64
C ALA A 15 -0.31 0.60 -0.21
N ASP A 16 -0.55 -0.33 -1.15
CA ASP A 16 -1.67 -0.34 -2.10
C ASP A 16 -2.78 0.65 -1.80
N GLY A 17 -2.71 1.81 -2.45
CA GLY A 17 -3.72 2.85 -2.57
C GLY A 17 -4.78 2.93 -1.48
N ALA A 18 -4.51 3.78 -0.55
CA ALA A 18 -5.35 4.50 0.39
C ALA A 18 -6.88 4.29 0.34
N ALA A 19 -7.44 4.26 1.50
CA ALA A 19 -8.83 4.28 1.95
C ALA A 19 -9.72 3.10 1.53
N PRO A 20 -10.20 2.38 2.51
CA PRO A 20 -10.86 1.08 2.36
C PRO A 20 -12.33 1.25 1.96
N GLN A 21 -12.63 1.65 0.73
CA GLN A 21 -14.02 1.69 0.27
C GLN A 21 -14.35 0.57 -0.71
N LEU A 22 -13.35 0.08 -1.43
CA LEU A 22 -13.54 -0.92 -2.47
C LEU A 22 -12.47 -2.00 -2.42
N ALA A 23 -12.82 -3.19 -2.91
CA ALA A 23 -11.85 -4.21 -3.30
C ALA A 23 -12.12 -4.65 -4.74
N TYR A 24 -11.05 -4.93 -5.49
CA TYR A 24 -11.11 -5.38 -6.88
C TYR A 24 -10.58 -6.80 -6.98
N VAL A 25 -11.34 -7.68 -7.62
CA VAL A 25 -11.06 -9.12 -7.68
C VAL A 25 -10.89 -9.55 -9.14
N ALA A 26 -9.69 -9.95 -9.52
CA ALA A 26 -9.42 -10.53 -10.84
C ALA A 26 -9.76 -12.01 -10.88
N GLY A 27 -10.25 -12.51 -12.04
CA GLY A 27 -10.69 -13.89 -12.22
C GLY A 27 -12.12 -14.16 -11.74
N ALA A 28 -12.89 -13.13 -11.41
CA ALA A 28 -14.33 -13.24 -11.15
C ALA A 28 -15.10 -13.63 -12.42
N ALA A 29 -16.37 -13.99 -12.26
CA ALA A 29 -17.20 -14.56 -13.36
C ALA A 29 -17.25 -13.70 -14.63
N GLN A 30 -17.16 -12.37 -14.52
CA GLN A 30 -17.21 -11.44 -15.66
C GLN A 30 -15.88 -10.69 -15.88
N GLY A 31 -14.79 -11.12 -15.24
CA GLY A 31 -13.48 -10.51 -15.34
C GLY A 31 -13.00 -9.91 -14.04
N VAL A 32 -13.32 -8.65 -13.73
CA VAL A 32 -12.98 -8.00 -12.47
C VAL A 32 -14.27 -7.64 -11.73
N SER A 33 -14.46 -8.20 -10.54
CA SER A 33 -15.56 -7.80 -9.64
C SER A 33 -15.11 -6.68 -8.70
N ILE A 34 -16.07 -5.81 -8.37
CA ILE A 34 -15.88 -4.68 -7.47
C ILE A 34 -16.75 -4.89 -6.25
N ILE A 35 -16.11 -4.99 -5.09
CA ILE A 35 -16.75 -5.14 -3.81
C ILE A 35 -16.79 -3.78 -3.11
N ASN A 36 -17.99 -3.36 -2.70
CA ASN A 36 -18.12 -2.24 -1.78
C ASN A 36 -17.97 -2.75 -0.35
N ILE A 37 -16.98 -2.25 0.35
CA ILE A 37 -16.59 -2.74 1.67
C ILE A 37 -17.67 -2.45 2.72
N ALA A 38 -18.22 -1.24 2.72
CA ALA A 38 -19.27 -0.87 3.66
C ALA A 38 -20.58 -1.65 3.43
N GLN A 39 -20.89 -1.99 2.16
CA GLN A 39 -22.08 -2.77 1.81
C GLN A 39 -21.84 -4.29 1.86
N GLN A 40 -20.58 -4.73 1.99
CA GLN A 40 -20.16 -6.13 2.06
C GLN A 40 -20.71 -6.99 0.89
N ARG A 41 -20.72 -6.40 -0.31
CA ARG A 41 -21.26 -7.07 -1.51
C ARG A 41 -20.60 -6.56 -2.79
N VAL A 42 -20.73 -7.35 -3.85
CA VAL A 42 -20.38 -6.91 -5.20
C VAL A 42 -21.36 -5.79 -5.60
N THR A 43 -20.84 -4.66 -5.99
CA THR A 43 -21.61 -3.51 -6.47
C THR A 43 -21.37 -3.20 -7.93
N GLY A 44 -20.36 -3.81 -8.55
CA GLY A 44 -20.03 -3.62 -9.94
C GLY A 44 -19.14 -4.70 -10.50
N THR A 45 -19.05 -4.73 -11.82
CA THR A 45 -18.15 -5.59 -12.56
C THR A 45 -17.55 -4.82 -13.73
N ILE A 46 -16.28 -5.07 -14.00
CA ILE A 46 -15.64 -4.61 -15.23
C ILE A 46 -15.45 -5.84 -16.11
N ALA A 47 -16.07 -5.82 -17.29
CA ALA A 47 -15.95 -6.89 -18.25
C ALA A 47 -14.52 -6.92 -18.82
N VAL A 48 -13.71 -7.90 -18.37
CA VAL A 48 -12.35 -8.10 -18.81
C VAL A 48 -12.20 -9.51 -19.35
N ALA A 49 -12.00 -9.62 -20.65
CA ALA A 49 -11.76 -10.91 -21.31
C ALA A 49 -10.34 -11.41 -21.03
N GLY A 50 -10.05 -12.68 -21.39
CA GLY A 50 -8.70 -13.24 -21.37
C GLY A 50 -8.24 -13.76 -20.01
N ASN A 51 -9.17 -14.08 -19.12
CA ASN A 51 -8.90 -14.68 -17.82
C ASN A 51 -7.93 -13.83 -16.96
N PRO A 52 -8.33 -12.67 -16.51
CA PRO A 52 -7.46 -11.76 -15.77
C PRO A 52 -6.86 -12.45 -14.53
N ARG A 53 -5.55 -12.30 -14.34
CA ARG A 53 -4.80 -12.97 -13.26
C ARG A 53 -4.39 -12.02 -12.17
N THR A 54 -3.87 -10.85 -12.53
CA THR A 54 -3.40 -9.82 -11.59
C THR A 54 -4.06 -8.50 -11.93
N VAL A 55 -4.43 -7.78 -10.89
CA VAL A 55 -4.94 -6.43 -10.96
C VAL A 55 -4.14 -5.56 -9.99
N LEU A 56 -3.77 -4.35 -10.42
CA LEU A 56 -3.21 -3.31 -9.55
C LEU A 56 -4.01 -2.02 -9.75
N LEU A 57 -3.99 -1.15 -8.76
CA LEU A 57 -4.60 0.17 -8.81
C LEU A 57 -3.49 1.23 -8.92
N SER A 58 -3.71 2.26 -9.74
CA SER A 58 -2.82 3.43 -9.73
C SER A 58 -2.84 4.14 -8.38
N LEU A 59 -1.78 4.87 -8.03
CA LEU A 59 -1.68 5.56 -6.74
C LEU A 59 -2.79 6.59 -6.50
N ASP A 60 -3.30 7.18 -7.58
CA ASP A 60 -4.42 8.13 -7.54
C ASP A 60 -5.81 7.45 -7.55
N GLY A 61 -5.85 6.13 -7.66
CA GLY A 61 -7.07 5.33 -7.71
C GLY A 61 -7.90 5.45 -9.00
N HIS A 62 -7.38 6.09 -10.06
CA HIS A 62 -8.14 6.34 -11.28
C HIS A 62 -8.01 5.23 -12.32
N ALA A 63 -6.93 4.47 -12.32
CA ALA A 63 -6.67 3.42 -13.28
C ALA A 63 -6.45 2.06 -12.62
N LEU A 64 -7.02 1.01 -13.23
CA LEU A 64 -6.72 -0.38 -12.93
C LEU A 64 -5.82 -0.95 -14.03
N PHE A 65 -4.73 -1.54 -13.63
CA PHE A 65 -3.84 -2.31 -14.49
C PHE A 65 -4.23 -3.78 -14.40
N VAL A 66 -4.60 -4.39 -15.50
CA VAL A 66 -5.16 -5.75 -15.51
C VAL A 66 -4.43 -6.63 -16.52
N THR A 67 -3.87 -7.73 -16.06
CA THR A 67 -3.28 -8.73 -16.96
C THR A 67 -4.36 -9.56 -17.62
N GLN A 68 -4.19 -9.87 -18.91
CA GLN A 68 -5.06 -10.71 -19.72
C GLN A 68 -4.21 -11.82 -20.39
N PRO A 69 -3.77 -12.84 -19.63
CA PRO A 69 -2.80 -13.84 -20.12
C PRO A 69 -3.24 -14.56 -21.38
N ALA A 70 -4.52 -14.97 -21.46
CA ALA A 70 -5.04 -15.67 -22.63
C ALA A 70 -5.08 -14.82 -23.92
N LEU A 71 -4.93 -13.50 -23.79
CA LEU A 71 -4.88 -12.55 -24.90
C LEU A 71 -3.49 -11.94 -25.10
N GLY A 72 -2.49 -12.34 -24.32
CA GLY A 72 -1.13 -11.84 -24.41
C GLY A 72 -1.03 -10.32 -24.21
N ARG A 73 -1.76 -9.75 -23.24
CA ARG A 73 -1.76 -8.30 -23.06
C ARG A 73 -2.01 -7.83 -21.63
N VAL A 74 -1.68 -6.58 -21.39
CA VAL A 74 -2.04 -5.80 -20.19
C VAL A 74 -2.96 -4.67 -20.60
N ALA A 75 -4.10 -4.52 -19.93
CA ALA A 75 -5.03 -3.42 -20.15
C ALA A 75 -4.92 -2.41 -18.99
N VAL A 76 -4.98 -1.12 -19.34
CA VAL A 76 -5.17 -0.02 -18.41
C VAL A 76 -6.62 0.44 -18.55
N ILE A 77 -7.36 0.41 -17.46
CA ILE A 77 -8.81 0.58 -17.42
C ILE A 77 -9.14 1.71 -16.45
N ASN A 78 -10.01 2.61 -16.83
CA ASN A 78 -10.53 3.61 -15.92
C ASN A 78 -11.34 2.92 -14.80
N ALA A 79 -10.89 3.05 -13.56
CA ALA A 79 -11.47 2.35 -12.42
C ALA A 79 -12.93 2.75 -12.14
N LYS A 80 -13.31 3.98 -12.53
CA LYS A 80 -14.66 4.51 -12.32
C LYS A 80 -15.64 4.09 -13.41
N THR A 81 -15.22 4.12 -14.67
CA THR A 81 -16.11 3.87 -15.81
C THR A 81 -16.02 2.46 -16.38
N GLY A 82 -14.96 1.71 -16.03
CA GLY A 82 -14.65 0.41 -16.61
C GLY A 82 -14.18 0.47 -18.06
N GLN A 83 -13.97 1.66 -18.62
CA GLN A 83 -13.52 1.83 -20.01
C GLN A 83 -12.01 1.61 -20.11
N THR A 84 -11.59 0.90 -21.15
CA THR A 84 -10.17 0.74 -21.45
C THR A 84 -9.57 2.07 -21.89
N ILE A 85 -8.50 2.49 -21.24
CA ILE A 85 -7.72 3.69 -21.56
C ILE A 85 -6.72 3.33 -22.65
N CYS A 86 -5.91 2.30 -22.44
CA CYS A 86 -4.94 1.77 -23.37
C CYS A 86 -4.65 0.30 -23.14
N MET A 87 -3.94 -0.36 -24.07
CA MET A 87 -3.53 -1.77 -23.97
C MET A 87 -2.11 -1.95 -24.51
N ALA A 88 -1.30 -2.72 -23.78
CA ALA A 88 -0.01 -3.21 -24.24
C ALA A 88 -0.15 -4.67 -24.68
N ASN A 89 0.12 -4.97 -25.94
CA ASN A 89 0.27 -6.35 -26.40
C ASN A 89 1.69 -6.81 -26.05
N LEU A 90 1.79 -7.88 -25.31
CA LEU A 90 3.06 -8.41 -24.81
C LEU A 90 3.22 -9.86 -25.27
N PRO A 91 4.43 -10.28 -25.67
CA PRO A 91 4.69 -11.68 -25.91
C PRO A 91 4.53 -12.48 -24.62
N GLY A 92 4.13 -13.74 -24.76
CA GLY A 92 3.88 -14.61 -23.62
C GLY A 92 2.49 -14.41 -23.01
N GLN A 93 2.35 -14.81 -21.76
CA GLN A 93 1.11 -14.76 -21.01
C GLN A 93 1.28 -13.85 -19.78
N PRO A 94 1.19 -12.53 -19.92
CA PRO A 94 1.43 -11.61 -18.82
C PRO A 94 0.48 -11.92 -17.66
N SER A 95 1.03 -12.21 -16.51
CA SER A 95 0.30 -12.61 -15.31
C SER A 95 0.86 -11.99 -14.02
N LEU A 96 1.94 -11.22 -14.14
CA LEU A 96 2.62 -10.54 -13.05
C LEU A 96 2.68 -9.05 -13.35
N LEU A 97 2.42 -8.23 -12.33
CA LEU A 97 2.52 -6.77 -12.38
C LEU A 97 3.24 -6.26 -11.14
N ALA A 98 4.01 -5.20 -11.32
CA ALA A 98 4.50 -4.38 -10.22
C ALA A 98 4.56 -2.92 -10.70
N LEU A 99 4.21 -1.96 -9.84
CA LEU A 99 4.25 -0.53 -10.14
C LEU A 99 5.47 0.08 -9.46
N SER A 100 6.18 0.97 -10.15
CA SER A 100 7.25 1.75 -9.52
C SER A 100 6.69 2.63 -8.38
N LEU A 101 7.50 2.95 -7.38
CA LEU A 101 7.04 3.71 -6.21
C LEU A 101 6.54 5.12 -6.55
N ASP A 102 7.03 5.68 -7.65
CA ASP A 102 6.58 6.98 -8.20
C ASP A 102 5.45 6.84 -9.23
N ALA A 103 4.96 5.61 -9.46
CA ALA A 103 3.93 5.27 -10.44
C ALA A 103 4.24 5.65 -11.89
N THR A 104 5.50 5.89 -12.25
CA THR A 104 5.91 6.26 -13.61
C THR A 104 6.19 5.07 -14.51
N VAL A 105 6.38 3.86 -13.94
CA VAL A 105 6.68 2.63 -14.67
C VAL A 105 5.83 1.48 -14.17
N LEU A 106 5.13 0.80 -15.08
CA LEU A 106 4.44 -0.46 -14.81
C LEU A 106 5.27 -1.62 -15.35
N TYR A 107 5.76 -2.48 -14.47
CA TYR A 107 6.45 -3.70 -14.83
C TYR A 107 5.46 -4.83 -15.06
N ALA A 108 5.63 -5.56 -16.15
CA ALA A 108 4.79 -6.70 -16.52
C ALA A 108 5.63 -7.87 -17.01
N ALA A 109 5.26 -9.09 -16.60
CA ALA A 109 5.87 -10.34 -17.07
C ALA A 109 4.85 -11.47 -17.11
N GLY A 110 5.12 -12.49 -17.92
CA GLY A 110 4.46 -13.79 -17.82
C GLY A 110 5.17 -14.67 -16.79
N ARG A 111 4.39 -15.44 -16.02
CA ARG A 111 4.97 -16.41 -15.09
C ARG A 111 5.66 -17.54 -15.90
N GLY A 112 6.95 -17.65 -15.77
CA GLY A 112 7.80 -18.57 -16.56
C GLY A 112 8.43 -17.93 -17.81
N ASP A 113 8.12 -16.68 -18.15
CA ASP A 113 8.82 -15.93 -19.19
C ASP A 113 10.22 -15.51 -18.72
N THR A 114 11.11 -15.26 -19.66
CA THR A 114 12.51 -14.85 -19.39
C THR A 114 12.73 -13.36 -19.58
N SER A 115 11.67 -12.55 -19.55
CA SER A 115 11.78 -11.11 -19.72
C SER A 115 10.70 -10.36 -18.95
N VAL A 116 11.03 -9.16 -18.53
CA VAL A 116 10.10 -8.18 -17.92
C VAL A 116 9.99 -6.97 -18.83
N ARG A 117 8.78 -6.50 -19.05
CA ARG A 117 8.49 -5.28 -19.82
C ARG A 117 8.21 -4.13 -18.86
N ALA A 118 8.93 -3.03 -19.05
CA ALA A 118 8.61 -1.76 -18.41
C ALA A 118 7.71 -0.95 -19.35
N LEU A 119 6.52 -0.64 -18.87
CA LEU A 119 5.47 0.05 -19.61
C LEU A 119 5.28 1.44 -19.05
N ASP A 120 4.93 2.37 -19.91
CA ASP A 120 4.32 3.63 -19.49
C ASP A 120 2.88 3.36 -19.02
N PRO A 121 2.53 3.67 -17.77
CA PRO A 121 1.22 3.34 -17.21
C PRO A 121 0.06 4.17 -17.80
N VAL A 122 0.36 5.26 -18.52
CA VAL A 122 -0.64 6.15 -19.14
C VAL A 122 -0.88 5.79 -20.60
N THR A 123 0.19 5.54 -21.35
CA THR A 123 0.13 5.28 -22.81
C THR A 123 0.20 3.82 -23.18
N CYS A 124 0.52 2.93 -22.25
CA CYS A 124 0.79 1.51 -22.46
C CYS A 124 2.01 1.21 -23.37
N ALA A 125 2.80 2.22 -23.70
CA ALA A 125 3.98 2.03 -24.53
C ALA A 125 5.05 1.22 -23.77
N VAL A 126 5.65 0.23 -24.44
CA VAL A 126 6.81 -0.49 -23.91
C VAL A 126 8.01 0.47 -23.96
N GLN A 127 8.45 0.93 -22.81
CA GLN A 127 9.62 1.81 -22.68
C GLN A 127 10.92 0.99 -22.72
N ARG A 128 10.91 -0.20 -22.12
CA ARG A 128 12.10 -1.04 -21.98
C ARG A 128 11.73 -2.51 -21.79
N THR A 129 12.66 -3.38 -22.18
CA THR A 129 12.60 -4.83 -21.92
C THR A 129 13.85 -5.23 -21.16
N PHE A 130 13.68 -5.98 -20.07
CA PHE A 130 14.75 -6.61 -19.31
C PHE A 130 14.78 -8.08 -19.58
N GLU A 131 15.91 -8.60 -20.07
CA GLU A 131 16.13 -10.03 -20.19
C GLU A 131 16.64 -10.57 -18.86
N THR A 132 15.90 -11.49 -18.27
CA THR A 132 16.21 -12.03 -16.93
C THR A 132 17.07 -13.28 -16.99
N HIS A 133 17.27 -13.87 -18.17
CA HIS A 133 17.99 -15.13 -18.40
C HIS A 133 17.41 -16.35 -17.66
N GLU A 134 16.55 -16.13 -16.67
CA GLU A 134 15.80 -17.15 -15.92
C GLU A 134 14.31 -16.87 -16.00
N PRO A 135 13.45 -17.89 -15.87
CA PRO A 135 12.00 -17.70 -15.79
C PRO A 135 11.61 -16.82 -14.60
N VAL A 136 10.69 -15.88 -14.86
CA VAL A 136 10.15 -14.96 -13.84
C VAL A 136 8.94 -15.59 -13.16
N TYR A 137 8.90 -15.56 -11.84
CA TYR A 137 7.79 -16.11 -11.05
C TYR A 137 7.10 -15.08 -10.15
N GLY A 138 7.78 -13.99 -9.81
CA GLY A 138 7.24 -12.90 -9.02
C GLY A 138 8.01 -11.62 -9.26
N LEU A 139 7.35 -10.48 -9.04
CA LEU A 139 7.87 -9.13 -9.17
C LEU A 139 7.54 -8.32 -7.93
N ALA A 140 8.50 -7.55 -7.43
CA ALA A 140 8.26 -6.53 -6.43
C ALA A 140 9.17 -5.32 -6.68
N VAL A 141 8.70 -4.14 -6.29
CA VAL A 141 9.47 -2.90 -6.35
C VAL A 141 9.69 -2.38 -4.95
N THR A 142 10.89 -1.94 -4.65
CA THR A 142 11.24 -1.31 -3.38
C THR A 142 12.14 -0.09 -3.61
N ALA A 143 12.27 0.75 -2.59
CA ALA A 143 13.25 1.83 -2.61
C ALA A 143 14.68 1.27 -2.66
N SER A 144 15.58 2.01 -3.31
CA SER A 144 17.00 1.68 -3.30
C SER A 144 17.54 1.72 -1.87
N THR A 145 18.36 0.73 -1.52
CA THR A 145 19.10 0.76 -0.25
C THR A 145 20.13 1.87 -0.27
N ALA A 146 20.53 2.36 0.89
CA ALA A 146 21.50 3.48 0.98
C ALA A 146 22.82 3.23 0.24
N SER A 147 23.26 1.96 0.12
CA SER A 147 24.46 1.57 -0.61
C SER A 147 24.33 1.66 -2.13
N ASP A 148 23.10 1.53 -2.65
CA ASP A 148 22.81 1.50 -4.09
C ASP A 148 22.07 2.75 -4.56
N ALA A 149 21.69 3.63 -3.63
CA ALA A 149 20.92 4.81 -3.93
C ALA A 149 21.73 5.79 -4.77
N THR A 150 21.29 6.00 -6.00
CA THR A 150 21.75 7.12 -6.83
C THR A 150 20.55 8.04 -7.10
N PRO A 151 20.76 9.34 -7.33
CA PRO A 151 19.66 10.26 -7.66
C PRO A 151 18.86 9.85 -8.89
N SER A 152 19.47 9.05 -9.78
CA SER A 152 18.86 8.60 -11.03
C SER A 152 18.16 7.23 -10.94
N THR A 153 18.29 6.49 -9.83
CA THR A 153 17.72 5.14 -9.67
C THR A 153 17.07 4.95 -8.30
N PRO A 154 15.96 5.65 -8.03
CA PRO A 154 15.32 5.60 -6.71
C PRO A 154 14.64 4.26 -6.39
N ASN A 155 14.40 3.42 -7.42
CA ASN A 155 13.66 2.17 -7.31
C ASN A 155 14.54 0.97 -7.66
N GLN A 156 14.32 -0.14 -6.98
CA GLN A 156 14.86 -1.45 -7.33
C GLN A 156 13.73 -2.40 -7.71
N LEU A 157 13.90 -3.15 -8.78
CA LEU A 157 13.02 -4.23 -9.19
C LEU A 157 13.61 -5.56 -8.72
N TRP A 158 12.86 -6.28 -7.90
CA TRP A 158 13.21 -7.58 -7.37
C TRP A 158 12.41 -8.66 -8.09
N ILE A 159 13.10 -9.61 -8.69
CA ILE A 159 12.53 -10.64 -9.57
C ILE A 159 12.88 -12.01 -9.03
N THR A 160 11.87 -12.83 -8.76
CA THR A 160 12.08 -14.23 -8.38
C THR A 160 12.27 -15.08 -9.62
N GLY A 161 13.38 -15.84 -9.68
CA GLY A 161 13.75 -16.74 -10.74
C GLY A 161 13.60 -18.23 -10.38
N ASN A 162 14.33 -19.12 -11.04
CA ASN A 162 14.31 -20.55 -10.73
C ASN A 162 15.01 -20.90 -9.42
N THR A 163 16.15 -20.26 -9.16
CA THR A 163 17.05 -20.60 -8.06
C THR A 163 17.44 -19.40 -7.22
N ALA A 164 17.17 -18.20 -7.71
CA ALA A 164 17.57 -16.96 -7.08
C ALA A 164 16.51 -15.87 -7.21
N LEU A 165 16.62 -14.91 -6.34
CA LEU A 165 16.00 -13.61 -6.43
C LEU A 165 17.04 -12.64 -7.00
N THR A 166 16.77 -12.07 -8.17
CA THR A 166 17.68 -11.12 -8.82
C THR A 166 17.16 -9.69 -8.66
N ILE A 167 18.07 -8.76 -8.41
CA ILE A 167 17.77 -7.36 -8.13
C ILE A 167 18.29 -6.53 -9.29
N TYR A 168 17.43 -5.67 -9.83
CA TYR A 168 17.76 -4.75 -10.92
C TYR A 168 17.52 -3.30 -10.47
N ASP A 169 18.30 -2.40 -11.06
CA ASP A 169 17.97 -0.97 -10.97
C ASP A 169 16.82 -0.61 -11.92
N ALA A 170 16.35 0.63 -11.85
CA ALA A 170 15.29 1.13 -12.75
C ALA A 170 15.70 1.12 -14.24
N ASN A 171 17.00 1.03 -14.54
CA ASN A 171 17.52 0.94 -15.89
C ASN A 171 17.65 -0.51 -16.40
N GLY A 172 17.39 -1.51 -15.57
CA GLY A 172 17.51 -2.92 -15.87
C GLY A 172 18.92 -3.46 -15.76
N GLN A 173 19.81 -2.74 -15.05
CA GLN A 173 21.12 -3.27 -14.74
C GLN A 173 21.06 -4.15 -13.49
N PRO A 174 21.65 -5.36 -13.51
CA PRO A 174 21.64 -6.22 -12.34
C PRO A 174 22.52 -5.62 -11.22
N LEU A 175 21.95 -5.50 -10.04
CA LEU A 175 22.60 -5.02 -8.83
C LEU A 175 23.11 -6.17 -7.95
N GLY A 176 22.58 -7.36 -8.14
CA GLY A 176 22.97 -8.54 -7.37
C GLY A 176 21.87 -9.61 -7.38
N SER A 177 22.14 -10.71 -6.68
CA SER A 177 21.21 -11.80 -6.54
C SER A 177 21.31 -12.44 -5.16
N VAL A 178 20.22 -13.09 -4.74
CA VAL A 178 20.11 -13.87 -3.50
C VAL A 178 19.70 -15.27 -3.87
N ALA A 179 20.58 -16.26 -3.62
CA ALA A 179 20.23 -17.66 -3.80
C ALA A 179 19.15 -18.08 -2.80
N ILE A 180 18.06 -18.66 -3.30
CA ILE A 180 16.94 -19.14 -2.47
C ILE A 180 16.67 -20.60 -2.81
N ALA A 181 16.93 -21.46 -1.85
CA ALA A 181 16.63 -22.88 -2.02
C ALA A 181 15.12 -23.10 -2.20
N GLY A 182 14.77 -24.11 -3.00
CA GLY A 182 13.36 -24.46 -3.20
C GLY A 182 12.63 -23.74 -4.32
N GLY A 183 13.31 -22.86 -5.05
CA GLY A 183 12.76 -22.13 -6.21
C GLY A 183 11.77 -21.04 -5.81
N PRO A 184 12.24 -19.80 -5.69
CA PRO A 184 11.41 -18.67 -5.30
C PRO A 184 10.24 -18.43 -6.25
N GLN A 185 9.12 -17.98 -5.72
CA GLN A 185 7.86 -17.76 -6.44
C GLN A 185 7.35 -16.33 -6.22
N ASP A 186 6.34 -16.17 -5.36
CA ASP A 186 5.78 -14.87 -5.07
C ASP A 186 6.66 -14.14 -4.06
N ILE A 187 6.70 -12.81 -4.15
CA ILE A 187 7.50 -11.95 -3.29
C ILE A 187 6.62 -10.79 -2.78
N SER A 188 6.74 -10.48 -1.50
CA SER A 188 6.17 -9.29 -0.86
C SER A 188 7.27 -8.53 -0.11
N ILE A 189 7.31 -7.22 -0.29
CA ILE A 189 8.28 -6.35 0.40
C ILE A 189 7.47 -5.30 1.18
N PRO A 190 7.10 -5.60 2.44
CA PRO A 190 6.53 -4.61 3.35
C PRO A 190 7.46 -3.41 3.53
N GLY A 191 6.88 -2.27 3.90
CA GLY A 191 7.70 -1.11 4.28
C GLY A 191 8.66 -1.49 5.42
N GLY A 192 9.97 -1.53 5.15
CA GLY A 192 10.98 -1.94 6.12
C GLY A 192 12.23 -2.53 5.47
N PHE A 193 12.82 -3.53 6.13
CA PHE A 193 14.12 -4.08 5.75
C PHE A 193 14.07 -5.54 5.28
N THR A 194 12.88 -6.11 5.15
CA THR A 194 12.71 -7.55 4.88
C THR A 194 11.81 -7.80 3.68
N ALA A 195 12.26 -8.63 2.75
CA ALA A 195 11.42 -9.23 1.73
C ALA A 195 10.99 -10.64 2.18
N TYR A 196 9.74 -10.99 1.92
CA TYR A 196 9.18 -12.31 2.17
C TYR A 196 8.99 -13.00 0.82
N VAL A 197 9.52 -14.21 0.70
CA VAL A 197 9.52 -14.95 -0.57
C VAL A 197 8.95 -16.35 -0.36
N THR A 198 7.90 -16.69 -1.11
CA THR A 198 7.39 -18.07 -1.17
C THR A 198 8.24 -18.92 -2.12
N THR A 199 8.29 -20.22 -1.92
CA THR A 199 9.02 -21.13 -2.80
C THR A 199 8.15 -22.26 -3.35
N ARG A 200 8.55 -22.84 -4.48
CA ARG A 200 7.89 -24.02 -5.07
C ARG A 200 7.93 -25.26 -4.18
N GLN A 201 8.93 -25.35 -3.31
CA GLN A 201 9.05 -26.46 -2.36
C GLN A 201 8.20 -26.26 -1.10
N GLY A 202 7.35 -25.23 -1.08
CA GLY A 202 6.42 -24.99 0.02
C GLY A 202 7.10 -24.44 1.26
N THR A 203 7.98 -23.45 1.10
CA THR A 203 8.53 -22.67 2.20
C THR A 203 8.25 -21.18 1.99
N VAL A 204 8.30 -20.42 3.08
CA VAL A 204 8.39 -18.96 3.09
C VAL A 204 9.69 -18.57 3.76
N VAL A 205 10.48 -17.75 3.10
CA VAL A 205 11.76 -17.27 3.62
C VAL A 205 11.76 -15.74 3.76
N ALA A 206 12.44 -15.27 4.79
CA ALA A 206 12.74 -13.85 4.98
C ALA A 206 14.13 -13.54 4.41
N VAL A 207 14.22 -12.46 3.65
CA VAL A 207 15.45 -11.94 3.04
C VAL A 207 15.69 -10.52 3.52
N ASP A 208 16.86 -10.24 4.07
CA ASP A 208 17.25 -8.88 4.45
C ASP A 208 17.63 -8.08 3.20
N LEU A 209 17.02 -6.91 3.05
CA LEU A 209 17.19 -6.06 1.87
C LEU A 209 18.60 -5.43 1.79
N SER A 210 19.22 -5.14 2.94
CA SER A 210 20.52 -4.48 3.00
C SER A 210 21.66 -5.44 2.71
N SER A 211 21.68 -6.58 3.43
CA SER A 211 22.73 -7.60 3.27
C SER A 211 22.49 -8.51 2.09
N ARG A 212 21.27 -8.53 1.53
CA ARG A 212 20.84 -9.43 0.44
C ARG A 212 21.08 -10.90 0.78
N GLN A 213 20.71 -11.29 2.00
CA GLN A 213 20.85 -12.65 2.46
C GLN A 213 19.55 -13.19 3.01
N VAL A 214 19.36 -14.51 2.86
CA VAL A 214 18.27 -15.22 3.53
C VAL A 214 18.55 -15.20 5.03
N VAL A 215 17.66 -14.58 5.78
CA VAL A 215 17.76 -14.50 7.25
C VAL A 215 17.25 -15.79 7.88
N ARG A 216 16.08 -16.27 7.39
CA ARG A 216 15.39 -17.40 8.02
C ARG A 216 14.34 -18.00 7.10
N THR A 217 14.07 -19.30 7.27
CA THR A 217 12.84 -19.94 6.82
C THR A 217 11.78 -19.78 7.89
N LEU A 218 10.63 -19.21 7.51
CA LEU A 218 9.52 -18.90 8.41
C LEU A 218 8.48 -20.02 8.41
N LEU A 219 8.06 -20.47 7.23
CA LEU A 219 7.08 -21.52 7.04
C LEU A 219 7.65 -22.65 6.19
N SER A 220 7.13 -23.86 6.40
CA SER A 220 7.46 -25.04 5.58
C SER A 220 6.28 -26.00 5.50
N GLY A 221 6.22 -26.78 4.40
CA GLY A 221 5.23 -27.83 4.21
C GLY A 221 3.87 -27.34 3.69
N GLY A 222 3.79 -26.13 3.13
CA GLY A 222 2.56 -25.56 2.55
C GLY A 222 2.64 -25.37 1.04
N GLN A 223 1.57 -24.83 0.46
CA GLN A 223 1.54 -24.32 -0.91
C GLN A 223 1.12 -22.84 -0.86
N PHE A 224 2.11 -21.98 -0.74
CA PHE A 224 1.91 -20.57 -0.47
C PHE A 224 1.61 -19.75 -1.73
N GLY A 225 0.72 -18.76 -1.60
CA GLY A 225 0.32 -17.83 -2.66
C GLY A 225 0.86 -16.42 -2.45
N PRO A 226 0.42 -15.47 -3.30
CA PRO A 226 0.74 -14.05 -3.12
C PRO A 226 0.34 -13.55 -1.74
N MET A 227 1.29 -12.94 -1.06
CA MET A 227 1.18 -12.41 0.30
C MET A 227 0.84 -10.93 0.28
N ASP A 228 0.24 -10.46 1.37
CA ASP A 228 0.10 -9.04 1.67
C ASP A 228 0.40 -8.79 3.16
N TYR A 229 0.44 -7.54 3.57
CA TYR A 229 0.84 -7.18 4.91
C TYR A 229 0.00 -6.05 5.50
N ASP A 230 -0.10 -6.02 6.81
CA ASP A 230 -0.65 -4.88 7.55
C ASP A 230 0.44 -3.82 7.74
N ALA A 231 0.24 -2.65 7.13
CA ALA A 231 1.21 -1.55 7.20
C ALA A 231 1.39 -0.96 8.62
N ASN A 232 0.42 -1.18 9.51
CA ASN A 232 0.46 -0.65 10.88
C ASN A 232 1.24 -1.56 11.83
N THR A 233 1.10 -2.89 11.68
CA THR A 233 1.72 -3.88 12.56
C THR A 233 2.97 -4.52 11.94
N GLY A 234 3.06 -4.54 10.61
CA GLY A 234 4.07 -5.26 9.86
C GLY A 234 3.78 -6.77 9.76
N GLU A 235 2.66 -7.26 10.29
CA GLU A 235 2.26 -8.66 10.15
C GLU A 235 2.06 -9.00 8.66
N VAL A 236 2.56 -10.18 8.24
CA VAL A 236 2.45 -10.66 6.86
C VAL A 236 1.43 -11.79 6.79
N TYR A 237 0.48 -11.67 5.89
CA TYR A 237 -0.60 -12.62 5.68
C TYR A 237 -0.27 -13.50 4.48
N VAL A 238 -0.16 -14.80 4.70
CA VAL A 238 0.31 -15.78 3.74
C VAL A 238 -0.79 -16.78 3.40
N PRO A 239 -1.35 -16.77 2.18
CA PRO A 239 -2.30 -17.80 1.75
C PRO A 239 -1.63 -19.17 1.66
N ASP A 240 -2.09 -20.14 2.44
CA ASP A 240 -1.70 -21.56 2.32
C ASP A 240 -2.81 -22.36 1.65
N ARG A 241 -2.61 -22.64 0.38
CA ARG A 241 -3.55 -23.37 -0.48
C ARG A 241 -3.69 -24.82 -0.09
N GLN A 242 -2.62 -25.43 0.43
CA GLN A 242 -2.59 -26.86 0.79
C GLN A 242 -3.45 -27.12 2.01
N HIS A 243 -3.43 -26.23 3.00
CA HIS A 243 -4.11 -26.44 4.26
C HIS A 243 -5.42 -25.64 4.38
N ASN A 244 -5.84 -24.91 3.32
CA ASN A 244 -7.02 -24.03 3.34
C ASN A 244 -6.98 -23.06 4.53
N GLN A 245 -5.89 -22.32 4.65
CA GLN A 245 -5.70 -21.40 5.76
C GLN A 245 -4.94 -20.15 5.31
N LEU A 246 -5.01 -19.13 6.14
CA LEU A 246 -4.18 -17.93 6.07
C LEU A 246 -3.23 -17.97 7.28
N ASP A 247 -1.94 -18.08 7.01
CA ASP A 247 -0.90 -18.00 8.02
C ASP A 247 -0.54 -16.55 8.26
N VAL A 248 -0.42 -16.14 9.52
CA VAL A 248 -0.04 -14.77 9.90
C VAL A 248 1.34 -14.81 10.53
N LEU A 249 2.29 -14.14 9.91
CA LEU A 249 3.67 -14.04 10.35
C LEU A 249 3.90 -12.74 11.12
N GLU A 250 4.64 -12.84 12.20
CA GLU A 250 5.17 -11.67 12.89
C GLU A 250 6.25 -10.97 12.03
N PRO A 251 6.39 -9.63 12.14
CA PRO A 251 7.40 -8.92 11.37
C PRO A 251 8.82 -9.33 11.76
N VAL A 252 9.64 -9.64 10.75
CA VAL A 252 11.05 -9.94 10.98
C VAL A 252 11.80 -8.62 11.16
N THR A 253 12.33 -8.41 12.36
CA THR A 253 13.10 -7.22 12.71
C THR A 253 14.59 -7.49 12.56
N ALA A 254 15.30 -6.58 11.91
CA ALA A 254 16.76 -6.69 11.76
C ALA A 254 17.46 -6.79 13.11
N GLY A 255 18.39 -7.75 13.24
CA GLY A 255 19.17 -7.96 14.46
C GLY A 255 18.49 -8.78 15.55
N THR A 256 17.26 -9.21 15.36
CA THR A 256 16.57 -10.09 16.32
C THR A 256 17.07 -11.52 16.17
N THR A 257 17.75 -12.04 17.20
CA THR A 257 18.28 -13.42 17.21
C THR A 257 17.25 -14.44 17.72
N VAL A 258 16.29 -13.99 18.52
CA VAL A 258 15.23 -14.84 19.07
C VAL A 258 13.90 -14.37 18.47
N MET A 259 13.33 -15.18 17.61
CA MET A 259 12.01 -14.93 17.01
C MET A 259 11.02 -15.97 17.54
N PRO A 260 9.75 -15.58 17.72
CA PRO A 260 8.69 -16.52 18.06
C PRO A 260 8.57 -17.61 16.98
N PRO A 261 8.01 -18.77 17.32
CA PRO A 261 7.70 -19.80 16.32
C PRO A 261 6.66 -19.26 15.33
N GLU A 262 6.85 -19.61 14.04
CA GLU A 262 5.93 -19.22 12.97
C GLU A 262 5.10 -20.43 12.48
N PRO A 263 3.85 -20.23 12.04
CA PRO A 263 3.15 -18.96 12.02
C PRO A 263 2.76 -18.52 13.43
N GLY A 264 2.79 -17.22 13.67
CA GLY A 264 2.30 -16.65 14.92
C GLY A 264 0.82 -16.96 15.12
N ARG A 265 0.07 -17.09 14.01
CA ARG A 265 -1.37 -17.41 13.98
C ARG A 265 -1.82 -18.06 12.69
N ILE A 266 -2.95 -18.75 12.78
CA ILE A 266 -3.61 -19.43 11.67
C ILE A 266 -5.10 -19.05 11.65
N ILE A 267 -5.57 -18.60 10.48
CA ILE A 267 -7.00 -18.37 10.22
C ILE A 267 -7.46 -19.46 9.26
N ARG A 268 -8.37 -20.35 9.73
CA ARG A 268 -8.95 -21.43 8.91
C ARG A 268 -9.95 -20.88 7.93
N LEU A 269 -9.92 -21.36 6.68
CA LEU A 269 -10.74 -20.92 5.57
C LEU A 269 -11.62 -22.04 5.04
N SER A 270 -12.73 -21.68 4.40
CA SER A 270 -13.69 -22.65 3.84
C SER A 270 -13.23 -23.30 2.53
N SER A 271 -12.23 -22.73 1.87
CA SER A 271 -11.67 -23.22 0.60
C SER A 271 -10.26 -22.68 0.42
N SER A 272 -9.55 -23.17 -0.60
CA SER A 272 -8.17 -22.82 -0.90
C SER A 272 -8.01 -21.33 -1.23
N PRO A 273 -7.21 -20.58 -0.44
CA PRO A 273 -6.93 -19.18 -0.70
C PRO A 273 -6.02 -18.99 -1.91
N GLN A 274 -6.31 -18.01 -2.73
CA GLN A 274 -5.53 -17.68 -3.92
C GLN A 274 -4.63 -16.47 -3.72
N SER A 275 -5.15 -15.45 -3.06
CA SER A 275 -4.43 -14.23 -2.66
C SER A 275 -5.13 -13.56 -1.50
N VAL A 276 -4.46 -12.63 -0.88
CA VAL A 276 -4.97 -11.80 0.22
C VAL A 276 -4.69 -10.33 -0.09
N ALA A 277 -5.52 -9.43 0.40
CA ALA A 277 -5.30 -7.99 0.41
C ALA A 277 -5.72 -7.41 1.76
N ILE A 278 -4.85 -6.64 2.38
CA ILE A 278 -5.11 -5.93 3.63
C ILE A 278 -5.36 -4.46 3.31
N THR A 279 -6.33 -3.85 3.97
CA THR A 279 -6.58 -2.42 3.79
C THR A 279 -5.45 -1.58 4.40
N SER A 280 -5.18 -0.42 3.81
CA SER A 280 -4.08 0.45 4.24
C SER A 280 -4.16 0.93 5.68
N ASP A 281 -5.37 0.91 6.27
CA ASP A 281 -5.62 1.22 7.68
C ASP A 281 -5.47 -0.01 8.61
N GLY A 282 -5.15 -1.19 8.05
CA GLY A 282 -4.99 -2.44 8.80
C GLY A 282 -6.27 -2.95 9.47
N GLN A 283 -7.45 -2.43 9.11
CA GLN A 283 -8.70 -2.80 9.78
C GLN A 283 -9.36 -4.03 9.14
N LEU A 284 -9.26 -4.15 7.82
CA LEU A 284 -9.93 -5.20 7.08
C LEU A 284 -8.95 -5.95 6.17
N GLY A 285 -9.24 -7.24 5.98
CA GLY A 285 -8.56 -8.10 5.02
C GLY A 285 -9.55 -8.75 4.09
N PHE A 286 -9.11 -9.09 2.89
CA PHE A 286 -9.90 -9.79 1.89
C PHE A 286 -9.10 -10.97 1.36
N VAL A 287 -9.72 -12.15 1.35
CA VAL A 287 -9.08 -13.38 0.86
C VAL A 287 -9.88 -13.92 -0.32
N ALA A 288 -9.26 -13.94 -1.48
CA ALA A 288 -9.83 -14.57 -2.68
C ALA A 288 -9.73 -16.09 -2.56
N LEU A 289 -10.84 -16.80 -2.72
CA LEU A 289 -10.93 -18.25 -2.61
C LEU A 289 -11.17 -18.92 -3.97
N SER A 290 -10.66 -20.13 -4.14
CA SER A 290 -10.79 -20.92 -5.38
C SER A 290 -12.24 -21.30 -5.73
N ASN A 291 -13.18 -21.22 -4.78
CA ASN A 291 -14.59 -21.57 -4.95
C ASN A 291 -15.48 -20.40 -5.42
N GLY A 292 -14.91 -19.29 -5.88
CA GLY A 292 -15.68 -18.13 -6.34
C GLY A 292 -16.16 -17.19 -5.25
N GLN A 293 -15.59 -17.29 -4.07
CA GLN A 293 -15.89 -16.42 -2.93
C GLN A 293 -14.72 -15.54 -2.55
N VAL A 294 -15.01 -14.44 -1.88
CA VAL A 294 -14.07 -13.60 -1.17
C VAL A 294 -14.49 -13.54 0.27
N LEU A 295 -13.60 -13.88 1.18
CA LEU A 295 -13.82 -13.69 2.61
C LEU A 295 -13.34 -12.28 3.01
N MET A 296 -14.14 -11.62 3.81
CA MET A 296 -13.80 -10.37 4.48
C MET A 296 -13.41 -10.68 5.93
N LEU A 297 -12.27 -10.18 6.34
CA LEU A 297 -11.68 -10.38 7.66
C LEU A 297 -11.69 -9.06 8.45
N ASP A 298 -11.95 -9.16 9.73
CA ASP A 298 -11.60 -8.18 10.75
C ASP A 298 -10.14 -8.47 11.16
N VAL A 299 -9.20 -7.65 10.72
CA VAL A 299 -7.76 -7.88 10.90
C VAL A 299 -7.36 -7.78 12.38
N PRO A 300 -7.71 -6.72 13.13
CA PRO A 300 -7.44 -6.66 14.55
C PRO A 300 -8.15 -7.76 15.37
N GLY A 301 -9.40 -8.06 15.02
CA GLY A 301 -10.20 -9.10 15.66
C GLY A 301 -9.86 -10.52 15.20
N ARG A 302 -9.12 -10.66 14.11
CA ARG A 302 -8.62 -11.94 13.53
C ARG A 302 -9.71 -12.96 13.28
N ARG A 303 -10.81 -12.49 12.73
CA ARG A 303 -11.99 -13.29 12.47
C ARG A 303 -12.59 -13.00 11.10
N ILE A 304 -13.26 -13.99 10.55
CA ILE A 304 -14.03 -13.83 9.32
C ILE A 304 -15.30 -13.03 9.66
N VAL A 305 -15.55 -11.94 8.93
CA VAL A 305 -16.73 -11.08 9.06
C VAL A 305 -17.86 -11.62 8.19
N THR A 306 -17.56 -11.88 6.91
CA THR A 306 -18.55 -12.34 5.94
C THR A 306 -17.90 -13.02 4.75
N SER A 307 -18.71 -13.68 3.92
CA SER A 307 -18.31 -14.26 2.64
C SER A 307 -19.11 -13.60 1.52
N ILE A 308 -18.44 -13.18 0.46
CA ILE A 308 -18.99 -12.45 -0.67
C ILE A 308 -18.80 -13.29 -1.93
N ALA A 309 -19.90 -13.68 -2.58
CA ALA A 309 -19.85 -14.43 -3.84
C ALA A 309 -19.48 -13.48 -5.00
N VAL A 310 -18.37 -13.78 -5.69
CA VAL A 310 -17.92 -13.06 -6.90
C VAL A 310 -18.00 -13.94 -8.15
N GLY A 311 -18.15 -15.25 -7.96
CA GLY A 311 -18.18 -16.26 -9.02
C GLY A 311 -16.82 -16.42 -9.71
N GLY A 312 -16.77 -17.29 -10.73
CA GLY A 312 -15.52 -17.59 -11.45
C GLY A 312 -14.47 -18.28 -10.59
N THR A 313 -13.23 -18.01 -10.90
CA THR A 313 -12.05 -18.49 -10.15
C THR A 313 -11.20 -17.29 -9.75
N PRO A 314 -11.50 -16.64 -8.65
CA PRO A 314 -10.72 -15.49 -8.16
C PRO A 314 -9.24 -15.85 -8.06
N HIS A 315 -8.38 -15.02 -8.64
CA HIS A 315 -6.94 -15.25 -8.66
C HIS A 315 -6.17 -14.25 -7.81
N PHE A 316 -6.60 -12.99 -7.85
CA PHE A 316 -5.94 -11.88 -7.18
C PHE A 316 -6.94 -10.86 -6.68
N ILE A 317 -6.65 -10.24 -5.56
CA ILE A 317 -7.47 -9.20 -4.96
C ILE A 317 -6.60 -8.05 -4.48
N ILE A 318 -7.11 -6.83 -4.64
CA ILE A 318 -6.53 -5.61 -4.08
C ILE A 318 -7.63 -4.75 -3.45
N THR A 319 -7.24 -3.80 -2.63
CA THR A 319 -8.13 -2.77 -2.07
C THR A 319 -7.93 -1.42 -2.74
N GLY A 320 -8.94 -0.55 -2.80
CA GLY A 320 -8.84 0.73 -3.51
C GLY A 320 -9.97 1.74 -3.26
N LEU A 321 -9.92 2.89 -3.96
CA LEU A 321 -10.64 4.13 -3.64
C LEU A 321 -11.92 4.43 -4.43
N TYR A 322 -12.01 4.06 -5.70
CA TYR A 322 -13.06 4.62 -6.58
C TYR A 322 -14.15 3.63 -6.92
N PRO A 323 -15.44 3.93 -6.59
CA PRO A 323 -16.54 3.15 -7.13
C PRO A 323 -16.67 3.43 -8.63
N PRO A 324 -16.71 2.42 -9.50
CA PRO A 324 -17.17 2.59 -10.87
C PRO A 324 -18.66 2.97 -10.85
N VAL A 325 -19.02 3.86 -11.73
CA VAL A 325 -20.44 4.26 -11.89
C VAL A 325 -21.14 3.18 -12.70
N ASN A 326 -21.78 2.24 -12.03
CA ASN A 326 -22.72 1.31 -12.62
C ASN A 326 -24.15 1.84 -12.38
N GLY A 327 -24.73 2.48 -13.36
CA GLY A 327 -26.11 2.96 -13.30
C GLY A 327 -26.30 4.32 -13.99
N PRO A 328 -27.55 4.73 -14.26
CA PRO A 328 -27.82 6.04 -14.81
C PRO A 328 -27.20 7.09 -13.87
N THR A 329 -26.43 7.96 -14.46
CA THR A 329 -25.74 9.08 -13.80
C THR A 329 -26.73 9.82 -12.93
N SER A 330 -26.74 9.56 -11.63
CA SER A 330 -27.33 10.51 -10.70
C SER A 330 -26.50 11.78 -10.85
N THR A 331 -27.10 12.80 -11.47
CA THR A 331 -26.59 14.16 -11.50
C THR A 331 -26.03 14.47 -10.11
N PRO A 332 -24.81 14.99 -9.97
CA PRO A 332 -24.31 15.37 -8.67
C PRO A 332 -25.34 16.32 -8.08
N GLN A 333 -26.07 15.86 -7.09
CA GLN A 333 -26.88 16.75 -6.28
C GLN A 333 -25.84 17.70 -5.67
N GLN A 334 -25.84 18.95 -6.16
CA GLN A 334 -25.11 20.01 -5.51
C GLN A 334 -25.53 19.97 -4.05
N THR A 335 -24.73 19.32 -3.24
CA THR A 335 -24.82 19.47 -1.79
C THR A 335 -24.62 20.94 -1.57
N ALA A 336 -25.72 21.62 -1.24
CA ALA A 336 -25.66 22.99 -0.77
C ALA A 336 -24.58 23.00 0.31
N THR A 337 -23.49 23.69 0.01
CA THR A 337 -22.41 23.92 0.97
C THR A 337 -23.09 24.48 2.22
N PRO A 338 -22.99 23.83 3.40
CA PRO A 338 -23.45 24.47 4.61
C PRO A 338 -22.72 25.82 4.69
N PRO A 339 -23.39 26.90 5.09
CA PRO A 339 -22.76 28.20 5.16
C PRO A 339 -21.50 28.05 6.00
N SER A 340 -20.35 28.30 5.39
CA SER A 340 -19.06 28.28 6.04
C SER A 340 -19.11 29.29 7.18
N SER A 341 -19.21 28.79 8.42
CA SER A 341 -19.04 29.57 9.64
C SER A 341 -17.54 29.88 9.91
N ALA A 342 -16.74 29.97 8.85
CA ALA A 342 -15.38 30.45 8.96
C ALA A 342 -15.44 31.90 9.42
N ILE A 343 -15.12 32.15 10.68
CA ILE A 343 -14.91 33.50 11.21
C ILE A 343 -13.87 34.16 10.30
N PRO A 344 -14.21 35.28 9.62
CA PRO A 344 -13.26 35.89 8.72
C PRO A 344 -11.99 36.25 9.49
N ILE A 345 -10.84 35.96 8.91
CA ILE A 345 -9.49 36.13 9.51
C ILE A 345 -9.33 37.55 10.10
N SER A 346 -10.00 38.56 9.52
CA SER A 346 -10.05 39.92 10.04
C SER A 346 -10.68 40.04 11.44
N ARG A 347 -11.70 39.24 11.77
CA ARG A 347 -12.30 39.23 13.10
C ARG A 347 -11.44 38.52 14.14
N PHE A 348 -10.73 37.47 13.73
CA PHE A 348 -9.77 36.79 14.61
C PHE A 348 -8.60 37.72 14.98
N LEU A 349 -8.06 38.46 14.01
CA LEU A 349 -7.01 39.45 14.24
C LEU A 349 -7.47 40.58 15.17
N LEU A 350 -8.70 41.05 15.04
CA LEU A 350 -9.26 42.08 15.92
C LEU A 350 -9.42 41.60 17.37
N ILE A 351 -9.83 40.37 17.58
CA ILE A 351 -9.93 39.75 18.91
C ILE A 351 -8.55 39.63 19.57
N VAL A 352 -7.56 39.15 18.82
CA VAL A 352 -6.19 39.02 19.31
C VAL A 352 -5.59 40.39 19.64
N ALA A 353 -5.82 41.41 18.82
CA ALA A 353 -5.37 42.77 19.09
C ALA A 353 -6.04 43.38 20.33
N ALA A 354 -7.34 43.16 20.53
CA ALA A 354 -8.06 43.61 21.69
C ALA A 354 -7.55 42.95 22.99
N VAL A 355 -7.25 41.68 22.98
CA VAL A 355 -6.69 40.94 24.14
C VAL A 355 -5.29 41.45 24.46
N LEU A 356 -4.43 41.67 23.46
CA LEU A 356 -3.09 42.22 23.66
C LEU A 356 -3.15 43.68 24.25
N ALA A 357 -4.04 44.50 23.72
CA ALA A 357 -4.25 45.86 24.26
C ALA A 357 -4.73 45.84 25.72
N GLY A 358 -5.61 44.91 26.07
CA GLY A 358 -6.07 44.69 27.45
C GLY A 358 -4.95 44.31 28.42
N VAL A 359 -4.06 43.38 28.00
CA VAL A 359 -2.92 42.96 28.82
C VAL A 359 -1.94 44.12 29.05
N VAL A 360 -1.68 44.94 28.03
CA VAL A 360 -0.80 46.09 28.14
C VAL A 360 -1.40 47.13 29.08
N LEU A 361 -2.71 47.41 28.98
CA LEU A 361 -3.42 48.35 29.90
C LEU A 361 -3.40 47.87 31.35
N LEU A 362 -3.64 46.60 31.59
CA LEU A 362 -3.58 46.05 32.94
C LEU A 362 -2.14 46.09 33.51
N GLY A 363 -1.15 45.83 32.71
CA GLY A 363 0.27 45.92 33.07
C GLY A 363 0.67 47.36 33.45
N THR A 364 0.24 48.36 32.68
CA THR A 364 0.52 49.79 32.98
C THR A 364 -0.20 50.28 34.24
N LEU A 365 -1.47 49.87 34.44
CA LEU A 365 -2.22 50.18 35.67
C LEU A 365 -1.56 49.55 36.90
N TRP A 366 -1.08 48.32 36.80
CA TRP A 366 -0.39 47.62 37.87
C TRP A 366 0.93 48.32 38.24
N LEU A 367 1.71 48.75 37.25
CA LEU A 367 2.95 49.49 37.42
C LEU A 367 2.69 50.86 38.08
N PHE A 368 1.64 51.57 37.61
CA PHE A 368 1.23 52.85 38.19
C PHE A 368 0.80 52.70 39.64
N TRP A 369 -0.01 51.65 39.93
CA TRP A 369 -0.44 51.35 41.31
C TRP A 369 0.75 51.02 42.22
N ARG A 370 1.72 50.28 41.73
CA ARG A 370 2.93 49.92 42.47
C ARG A 370 3.85 51.14 42.71
N TYR A 371 3.91 52.04 41.74
CA TYR A 371 4.62 53.31 41.89
C TYR A 371 3.94 54.21 42.90
N TYR A 372 2.62 54.34 42.88
CA TYR A 372 1.81 55.08 43.77
C TYR A 372 1.93 54.59 45.23
N GLN A 373 1.90 53.31 45.47
CA GLN A 373 2.15 52.65 46.75
C GLN A 373 3.54 53.02 47.32
N LYS A 374 4.57 53.00 46.48
CA LYS A 374 5.92 53.43 46.91
C LYS A 374 5.98 54.90 47.25
N TRP A 375 5.27 55.75 46.53
CA TRP A 375 5.21 57.20 46.79
C TRP A 375 4.51 57.50 48.12
N ILE A 376 3.36 56.87 48.41
CA ILE A 376 2.66 56.97 49.67
C ILE A 376 3.52 56.48 50.86
N ALA A 377 4.25 55.38 50.70
CA ALA A 377 5.14 54.87 51.75
C ALA A 377 6.29 55.82 52.02
N GLY A 378 6.80 56.49 50.97
CA GLY A 378 7.82 57.55 51.13
C GLY A 378 7.33 58.76 51.91
N GLN A 379 6.08 59.18 51.69
CA GLN A 379 5.50 60.32 52.44
C GLN A 379 5.26 59.96 53.93
N ARG A 380 4.85 58.72 54.23
CA ARG A 380 4.66 58.29 55.63
C ARG A 380 5.97 58.19 56.43
N SER A 381 7.08 57.98 55.76
CA SER A 381 8.40 58.00 56.45
C SER A 381 8.96 59.39 56.65
N ALA A 382 8.52 60.38 55.87
CA ALA A 382 8.91 61.79 56.08
C ALA A 382 8.20 62.45 57.29
N HIS A 383 6.96 62.02 57.61
CA HIS A 383 6.16 62.56 58.74
C HIS A 383 6.54 61.99 60.13
N LYS A 384 7.45 60.99 60.18
CA LYS A 384 7.94 60.46 61.50
C LYS A 384 9.29 61.05 61.95
N ARG A 385 9.75 62.11 61.32
CA ARG A 385 11.02 62.79 61.68
C ARG A 385 10.83 64.26 62.05
N PHE A 386 9.73 64.61 62.76
CA PHE A 386 9.57 65.83 63.52
C PHE A 386 9.02 65.51 64.91
#